data_97cc9db829e9a2f70beedb46a8e21202
#
_entry.id   97cc9db829e9a2f70beedb46a8e21202
#
_cell.length_a   1.000
_cell.length_b   1.000
_cell.length_c   1.000
_cell.angle_alpha   90.00
_cell.angle_beta   90.00
_cell.angle_gamma   90.00
#
_symmetry.space_group_name_H-M   'P 1'
#
loop_
_entity.id
_entity.type
_entity.pdbx_description
1 polymer ?
#
loop_
_entity_poly.entity_id
_entity_poly.type
_entity_poly.pdbx_seq_one_letter_code
_entity_poly.pdbx_strand_id
1 'polypeptide(L)'
;MRNVLTAAAIVLTTAFSAQAADITIDMLNKRDDGAKMVYSQDVARIDVGDTVTWVPTSKGHNVEIIAAPDGYDIPKRSKLSKEVSITFDTPGVYLYQCTPHKTMGMLGVVVVGDGQNDISGAKVRGKKAEKKLAELIGQLG
;
A
#
# COMPACT_ATOMS: atom_id res chain seq x y z
N MET A 1 -57.90 -34.88 -14.07
CA MET A 1 -56.70 -34.90 -13.18
C MET A 1 -55.57 -34.23 -13.91
N ARG A 2 -55.20 -33.04 -13.52
CA ARG A 2 -54.10 -32.27 -14.16
C ARG A 2 -52.89 -32.32 -13.23
N ASN A 3 -51.85 -33.02 -13.60
CA ASN A 3 -50.59 -33.05 -12.84
C ASN A 3 -49.79 -31.77 -13.15
N VAL A 4 -49.64 -30.93 -12.12
CA VAL A 4 -48.76 -29.77 -12.18
C VAL A 4 -47.36 -30.23 -11.71
N LEU A 5 -46.44 -30.36 -12.63
CA LEU A 5 -45.03 -30.57 -12.33
C LEU A 5 -44.37 -29.23 -11.98
N THR A 6 -44.11 -29.05 -10.71
CA THR A 6 -43.35 -27.89 -10.20
C THR A 6 -41.87 -28.18 -10.42
N ALA A 7 -41.26 -27.50 -11.38
CA ALA A 7 -39.83 -27.52 -11.58
C ALA A 7 -39.15 -26.60 -10.55
N ALA A 8 -38.40 -27.18 -9.60
CA ALA A 8 -37.57 -26.43 -8.69
C ALA A 8 -36.26 -26.04 -9.41
N ALA A 9 -36.11 -24.75 -9.65
CA ALA A 9 -34.86 -24.21 -10.17
C ALA A 9 -33.83 -24.11 -9.04
N ILE A 10 -32.78 -24.92 -9.08
CA ILE A 10 -31.63 -24.83 -8.19
C ILE A 10 -30.74 -23.70 -8.70
N VAL A 11 -30.72 -22.56 -8.01
CA VAL A 11 -29.77 -21.48 -8.28
C VAL A 11 -28.44 -21.85 -7.62
N LEU A 12 -27.48 -22.29 -8.44
CA LEU A 12 -26.09 -22.47 -7.99
C LEU A 12 -25.46 -21.08 -7.83
N THR A 13 -25.32 -20.60 -6.62
CA THR A 13 -24.53 -19.43 -6.30
C THR A 13 -23.05 -19.84 -6.28
N THR A 14 -22.29 -19.51 -7.33
CA THR A 14 -20.84 -19.64 -7.32
C THR A 14 -20.27 -18.54 -6.42
N ALA A 15 -19.80 -18.92 -5.24
CA ALA A 15 -19.00 -18.05 -4.39
C ALA A 15 -17.63 -17.86 -5.06
N PHE A 16 -17.38 -16.68 -5.62
CA PHE A 16 -16.03 -16.28 -6.01
C PHE A 16 -15.26 -16.03 -4.72
N SER A 17 -14.35 -16.90 -4.36
CA SER A 17 -13.33 -16.62 -3.35
C SER A 17 -12.41 -15.56 -3.93
N ALA A 18 -12.46 -14.32 -3.41
CA ALA A 18 -11.45 -13.31 -3.67
C ALA A 18 -10.12 -13.85 -3.11
N GLN A 19 -9.19 -14.17 -4.00
CA GLN A 19 -7.86 -14.62 -3.61
C GLN A 19 -7.03 -13.39 -3.29
N ALA A 20 -6.34 -13.40 -2.12
CA ALA A 20 -5.41 -12.34 -1.76
C ALA A 20 -4.33 -12.19 -2.83
N ALA A 21 -4.05 -10.96 -3.25
CA ALA A 21 -3.02 -10.64 -4.22
C ALA A 21 -1.71 -10.26 -3.51
N ASP A 22 -0.60 -10.57 -4.17
CA ASP A 22 0.74 -10.13 -3.75
C ASP A 22 1.20 -9.03 -4.70
N ILE A 23 1.55 -7.88 -4.13
CA ILE A 23 2.04 -6.72 -4.87
C ILE A 23 3.50 -6.48 -4.51
N THR A 24 4.34 -6.28 -5.52
CA THR A 24 5.76 -5.97 -5.35
C THR A 24 6.03 -4.50 -5.60
N ILE A 25 6.79 -3.87 -4.71
CA ILE A 25 7.29 -2.50 -4.82
C ILE A 25 8.81 -2.54 -4.74
N ASP A 26 9.49 -2.06 -5.77
CA ASP A 26 10.94 -1.97 -5.77
C ASP A 26 11.40 -0.72 -5.01
N MET A 27 12.50 -0.87 -4.27
CA MET A 27 13.22 0.23 -3.64
C MET A 27 14.40 0.60 -4.55
N LEU A 28 14.39 1.83 -5.09
CA LEU A 28 15.24 2.23 -6.21
C LEU A 28 16.08 3.47 -5.91
N ASN A 29 17.34 3.47 -6.40
CA ASN A 29 18.14 4.68 -6.48
C ASN A 29 17.62 5.64 -7.54
N LYS A 30 17.08 5.09 -8.64
CA LYS A 30 16.52 5.86 -9.75
C LYS A 30 15.42 5.06 -10.43
N ARG A 31 14.34 5.72 -10.76
CA ARG A 31 13.21 5.22 -11.56
C ARG A 31 13.32 5.71 -13.01
N ASP A 32 12.63 5.08 -13.94
CA ASP A 32 12.71 5.38 -15.37
C ASP A 32 12.28 6.81 -15.73
N ASP A 33 11.38 7.40 -14.93
CA ASP A 33 10.95 8.80 -15.06
C ASP A 33 12.01 9.82 -14.59
N GLY A 34 13.18 9.35 -14.15
CA GLY A 34 14.29 10.17 -13.65
C GLY A 34 14.23 10.48 -12.16
N ALA A 35 13.16 10.12 -11.44
CA ALA A 35 13.07 10.29 -10.00
C ALA A 35 14.16 9.48 -9.28
N LYS A 36 14.79 10.11 -8.27
CA LYS A 36 15.88 9.51 -7.49
C LYS A 36 15.45 9.22 -6.08
N MET A 37 16.03 8.14 -5.49
CA MET A 37 15.70 7.68 -4.14
C MET A 37 14.18 7.57 -4.00
N VAL A 38 13.62 6.53 -4.63
CA VAL A 38 12.19 6.43 -4.90
C VAL A 38 11.73 4.97 -4.83
N TYR A 39 10.48 4.77 -4.47
CA TYR A 39 9.80 3.48 -4.66
C TYR A 39 9.29 3.38 -6.11
N SER A 40 9.15 2.17 -6.63
CA SER A 40 8.67 1.95 -8.01
C SER A 40 7.27 2.48 -8.26
N GLN A 41 6.45 2.55 -7.21
CA GLN A 41 5.10 3.11 -7.24
C GLN A 41 4.96 4.18 -6.15
N ASP A 42 4.34 5.29 -6.48
CA ASP A 42 4.02 6.34 -5.51
C ASP A 42 2.81 5.96 -4.65
N VAL A 43 1.77 5.41 -5.28
CA VAL A 43 0.54 4.94 -4.63
C VAL A 43 0.22 3.54 -5.12
N ALA A 44 0.15 2.59 -4.19
CA ALA A 44 -0.35 1.24 -4.44
C ALA A 44 -1.75 1.11 -3.85
N ARG A 45 -2.71 0.60 -4.63
CA ARG A 45 -4.08 0.32 -4.18
C ARG A 45 -4.28 -1.17 -4.11
N ILE A 46 -4.68 -1.65 -2.95
CA ILE A 46 -4.85 -3.08 -2.66
C ILE A 46 -6.17 -3.33 -1.94
N ASP A 47 -6.60 -4.58 -1.94
CA ASP A 47 -7.73 -5.04 -1.14
C ASP A 47 -7.30 -5.44 0.28
N VAL A 48 -8.24 -5.44 1.20
CA VAL A 48 -8.03 -5.96 2.56
C VAL A 48 -7.60 -7.43 2.48
N GLY A 49 -6.51 -7.78 3.14
CA GLY A 49 -5.93 -9.13 3.13
C GLY A 49 -4.80 -9.32 2.12
N ASP A 50 -4.55 -8.36 1.23
CA ASP A 50 -3.43 -8.41 0.30
C ASP A 50 -2.09 -8.16 1.01
N THR A 51 -1.02 -8.65 0.39
CA THR A 51 0.35 -8.48 0.87
C THR A 51 1.14 -7.58 -0.06
N VAL A 52 1.85 -6.62 0.50
CA VAL A 52 2.85 -5.82 -0.22
C VAL A 52 4.23 -6.27 0.18
N THR A 53 5.05 -6.58 -0.82
CA THR A 53 6.46 -6.94 -0.65
C THR A 53 7.34 -5.85 -1.24
N TRP A 54 8.17 -5.23 -0.39
CA TRP A 54 9.19 -4.28 -0.83
C TRP A 54 10.51 -4.99 -1.05
N VAL A 55 11.04 -4.88 -2.26
CA VAL A 55 12.26 -5.55 -2.70
C VAL A 55 13.40 -4.54 -2.80
N PRO A 56 14.57 -4.78 -2.19
CA PRO A 56 15.73 -3.89 -2.27
C PRO A 56 16.48 -4.07 -3.60
N THR A 57 15.85 -3.68 -4.71
CA THR A 57 16.44 -3.71 -6.05
C THR A 57 17.70 -2.86 -6.10
N SER A 58 17.69 -1.71 -5.43
CA SER A 58 18.92 -0.97 -5.07
C SER A 58 19.17 -1.11 -3.57
N LYS A 59 20.44 -1.17 -3.17
CA LYS A 59 20.85 -1.25 -1.75
C LYS A 59 20.68 0.09 -1.02
N GLY A 60 20.60 0.04 0.29
CA GLY A 60 20.60 1.23 1.16
C GLY A 60 19.19 1.80 1.43
N HIS A 61 18.16 1.06 1.13
CA HIS A 61 16.76 1.44 1.35
C HIS A 61 16.07 0.54 2.38
N ASN A 62 14.99 1.06 2.95
CA ASN A 62 14.11 0.34 3.87
C ASN A 62 12.68 0.88 3.80
N VAL A 63 11.80 0.35 4.64
CA VAL A 63 10.40 0.76 4.78
C VAL A 63 10.11 1.06 6.24
N GLU A 64 9.55 2.22 6.51
CA GLU A 64 9.05 2.67 7.80
C GLU A 64 7.67 3.30 7.62
N ILE A 65 6.63 2.67 8.14
CA ILE A 65 5.28 3.25 8.15
C ILE A 65 5.28 4.39 9.16
N ILE A 66 4.87 5.57 8.74
CA ILE A 66 4.86 6.81 9.56
C ILE A 66 3.47 7.39 9.76
N ALA A 67 2.47 6.93 9.02
CA ALA A 67 1.06 7.21 9.28
C ALA A 67 0.21 6.01 8.84
N ALA A 68 -0.82 5.72 9.59
CA ALA A 68 -1.72 4.59 9.40
C ALA A 68 -3.11 4.93 9.97
N PRO A 69 -4.15 4.13 9.71
CA PRO A 69 -5.45 4.28 10.37
C PRO A 69 -5.33 4.20 11.89
N ASP A 70 -6.24 4.88 12.58
CA ASP A 70 -6.32 4.83 14.04
C ASP A 70 -6.43 3.40 14.55
N GLY A 71 -5.67 3.09 15.61
CA GLY A 71 -5.66 1.76 16.21
C GLY A 71 -4.82 0.70 15.49
N TYR A 72 -4.21 1.04 14.35
CA TYR A 72 -3.29 0.14 13.68
C TYR A 72 -1.95 0.08 14.44
N ASP A 73 -1.50 -1.13 14.73
CA ASP A 73 -0.21 -1.37 15.39
C ASP A 73 0.92 -1.32 14.34
N ILE A 74 1.57 -0.15 14.26
CA ILE A 74 2.63 0.09 13.26
C ILE A 74 3.83 -0.81 13.57
N PRO A 75 4.24 -1.68 12.63
CA PRO A 75 5.40 -2.53 12.82
C PRO A 75 6.70 -1.70 12.88
N LYS A 76 7.73 -2.29 13.47
CA LYS A 76 9.06 -1.69 13.44
C LYS A 76 9.53 -1.51 11.99
N ARG A 77 10.28 -0.43 11.75
CA ARG A 77 10.90 -0.20 10.43
C ARG A 77 11.74 -1.40 10.00
N SER A 78 11.74 -1.70 8.72
CA SER A 78 12.52 -2.79 8.16
C SER A 78 14.03 -2.51 8.22
N LYS A 79 14.84 -3.55 8.14
CA LYS A 79 16.30 -3.43 8.03
C LYS A 79 16.68 -2.90 6.65
N LEU A 80 17.82 -2.19 6.59
CA LEU A 80 18.38 -1.71 5.33
C LEU A 80 18.74 -2.86 4.39
N SER A 81 18.44 -2.68 3.11
CA SER A 81 18.79 -3.64 2.04
C SER A 81 18.21 -5.04 2.25
N LYS A 82 17.07 -5.12 2.93
CA LYS A 82 16.33 -6.36 3.14
C LYS A 82 14.92 -6.25 2.57
N GLU A 83 14.49 -7.35 1.98
CA GLU A 83 13.10 -7.53 1.59
C GLU A 83 12.21 -7.54 2.84
N VAL A 84 11.03 -6.95 2.70
CA VAL A 84 10.01 -6.95 3.75
C VAL A 84 8.62 -7.10 3.12
N SER A 85 7.82 -7.97 3.72
CA SER A 85 6.42 -8.17 3.33
C SER A 85 5.49 -7.79 4.47
N ILE A 86 4.42 -7.08 4.17
CA ILE A 86 3.38 -6.71 5.13
C ILE A 86 2.02 -7.09 4.51
N THR A 87 1.24 -7.88 5.25
CA THR A 87 -0.16 -8.16 4.92
C THR A 87 -1.04 -7.11 5.60
N PHE A 88 -1.93 -6.49 4.84
CA PHE A 88 -2.78 -5.40 5.32
C PHE A 88 -4.22 -5.88 5.54
N ASP A 89 -4.59 -6.12 6.79
CA ASP A 89 -5.91 -6.60 7.18
C ASP A 89 -6.88 -5.47 7.61
N THR A 90 -6.37 -4.26 7.74
CA THR A 90 -7.16 -3.08 8.17
C THR A 90 -7.28 -2.10 7.00
N PRO A 91 -8.51 -1.75 6.56
CA PRO A 91 -8.69 -0.73 5.53
C PRO A 91 -8.16 0.62 6.01
N GLY A 92 -7.52 1.34 5.10
CA GLY A 92 -6.95 2.64 5.41
C GLY A 92 -5.89 3.11 4.43
N VAL A 93 -5.37 4.29 4.69
CA VAL A 93 -4.27 4.92 3.96
C VAL A 93 -3.01 4.85 4.83
N TYR A 94 -1.97 4.24 4.30
CA TYR A 94 -0.69 4.01 4.98
C TYR A 94 0.40 4.79 4.28
N LEU A 95 1.00 5.75 4.97
CA LEU A 95 2.18 6.48 4.48
C LEU A 95 3.44 5.82 5.01
N TYR A 96 4.39 5.57 4.13
CA TYR A 96 5.69 5.02 4.50
C TYR A 96 6.85 5.81 3.88
N GLN A 97 8.01 5.69 4.47
CA GLN A 97 9.24 6.37 4.06
C GLN A 97 10.43 5.43 4.06
N CYS A 98 11.47 5.81 3.33
CA CYS A 98 12.81 5.27 3.47
C CYS A 98 13.58 6.10 4.50
N THR A 99 14.00 5.49 5.59
CA THR A 99 14.62 6.22 6.72
C THR A 99 15.87 7.01 6.31
N PRO A 100 16.84 6.45 5.55
CA PRO A 100 18.00 7.21 5.11
C PRO A 100 17.69 8.36 4.13
N HIS A 101 16.63 8.24 3.35
CA HIS A 101 16.31 9.17 2.27
C HIS A 101 15.01 9.97 2.51
N LYS A 102 14.54 10.01 3.76
CA LYS A 102 13.31 10.72 4.14
C LYS A 102 13.35 12.21 3.80
N THR A 103 14.49 12.87 3.97
CA THR A 103 14.67 14.30 3.63
C THR A 103 14.74 14.55 2.12
N MET A 104 14.96 13.51 1.32
CA MET A 104 14.94 13.55 -0.13
C MET A 104 13.54 13.31 -0.72
N GLY A 105 12.55 13.04 0.14
CA GLY A 105 11.18 12.77 -0.28
C GLY A 105 10.94 11.33 -0.75
N MET A 106 11.73 10.36 -0.27
CA MET A 106 11.46 8.95 -0.56
C MET A 106 10.30 8.45 0.29
N LEU A 107 9.10 8.74 -0.19
CA LEU A 107 7.80 8.41 0.41
C LEU A 107 6.96 7.59 -0.56
N GLY A 108 6.05 6.80 -0.01
CA GLY A 108 5.02 6.10 -0.77
C GLY A 108 3.77 5.88 0.07
N VAL A 109 2.68 5.53 -0.60
CA VAL A 109 1.38 5.26 0.03
C VAL A 109 0.85 3.91 -0.40
N VAL A 110 0.29 3.16 0.54
CA VAL A 110 -0.58 2.02 0.29
C VAL A 110 -1.99 2.40 0.71
N VAL A 111 -2.95 2.27 -0.20
CA VAL A 111 -4.38 2.42 0.07
C VAL A 111 -5.00 1.03 0.13
N VAL A 112 -5.56 0.69 1.27
CA VAL A 112 -6.16 -0.63 1.54
C VAL A 112 -7.68 -0.51 1.56
N GLY A 113 -8.35 -1.20 0.66
CA GLY A 113 -9.80 -1.16 0.55
C GLY A 113 -10.35 0.25 0.36
N ASP A 114 -11.45 0.56 1.03
CA ASP A 114 -12.12 1.87 1.00
C ASP A 114 -11.61 2.85 2.08
N GLY A 115 -10.39 2.62 2.59
CA GLY A 115 -9.81 3.44 3.64
C GLY A 115 -9.64 4.91 3.24
N GLN A 116 -10.02 5.82 4.13
CA GLN A 116 -10.07 7.26 3.88
C GLN A 116 -9.51 8.10 5.03
N ASN A 117 -8.67 7.51 5.88
CA ASN A 117 -8.05 8.28 6.94
C ASN A 117 -7.11 9.35 6.38
N ASP A 118 -7.09 10.50 7.03
CA ASP A 118 -6.25 11.63 6.64
C ASP A 118 -4.79 11.39 7.05
N ILE A 119 -3.88 11.55 6.11
CA ILE A 119 -2.43 11.49 6.32
C ILE A 119 -1.74 12.84 6.23
N SER A 120 -2.49 13.94 6.05
CA SER A 120 -1.93 15.30 5.89
C SER A 120 -1.17 15.78 7.12
N GLY A 121 -1.52 15.29 8.30
CA GLY A 121 -0.85 15.57 9.56
C GLY A 121 0.44 14.77 9.81
N ALA A 122 0.84 13.91 8.88
CA ALA A 122 2.04 13.10 9.04
C ALA A 122 3.30 13.96 9.14
N LYS A 123 4.16 13.62 10.10
CA LYS A 123 5.42 14.36 10.32
C LYS A 123 6.51 13.86 9.37
N VAL A 124 6.63 14.52 8.23
CA VAL A 124 7.73 14.33 7.29
C VAL A 124 8.84 15.33 7.53
N ARG A 125 10.04 15.08 7.02
CA ARG A 125 11.21 15.93 7.28
C ARG A 125 11.76 16.55 6.01
N GLY A 126 11.70 17.88 5.94
CA GLY A 126 12.29 18.70 4.89
C GLY A 126 11.35 19.01 3.73
N LYS A 127 11.64 20.10 3.03
CA LYS A 127 10.78 20.66 1.96
C LYS A 127 10.47 19.68 0.83
N LYS A 128 11.42 18.81 0.47
CA LYS A 128 11.20 17.79 -0.56
C LYS A 128 10.19 16.74 -0.10
N ALA A 129 10.27 16.32 1.16
CA ALA A 129 9.31 15.39 1.73
C ALA A 129 7.92 16.02 1.90
N GLU A 130 7.83 17.27 2.31
CA GLU A 130 6.56 18.02 2.40
C GLU A 130 5.90 18.15 1.03
N LYS A 131 6.68 18.48 0.00
CA LYS A 131 6.20 18.54 -1.38
C LYS A 131 5.70 17.17 -1.85
N LYS A 132 6.48 16.11 -1.61
CA LYS A 132 6.10 14.75 -1.99
C LYS A 132 4.84 14.28 -1.26
N LEU A 133 4.69 14.60 0.01
CA LEU A 133 3.47 14.29 0.77
C LEU A 133 2.25 14.98 0.13
N ALA A 134 2.35 16.26 -0.23
CA ALA A 134 1.26 16.98 -0.91
C ALA A 134 0.92 16.35 -2.26
N GLU A 135 1.91 15.93 -3.05
CA GLU A 135 1.71 15.23 -4.31
C GLU A 135 0.99 13.88 -4.12
N LEU A 136 1.40 13.10 -3.11
CA LEU A 136 0.76 11.83 -2.77
C LEU A 136 -0.71 12.02 -2.35
N ILE A 137 -0.99 13.00 -1.49
CA ILE A 137 -2.36 13.34 -1.07
C ILE A 137 -3.21 13.72 -2.28
N GLY A 138 -2.67 14.49 -3.22
CA GLY A 138 -3.36 14.85 -4.46
C GLY A 138 -3.72 13.65 -5.34
N GLN A 139 -3.00 12.55 -5.24
CA GLN A 139 -3.26 11.30 -5.97
C GLN A 139 -4.31 10.40 -5.28
N LEU A 140 -4.68 10.70 -4.05
CA LEU A 140 -5.67 9.91 -3.32
C LEU A 140 -7.12 10.22 -3.73
N GLY A 141 -7.32 11.32 -4.40
CA GLY A 141 -8.60 11.76 -4.92
C GLY A 141 -9.33 12.64 -3.97
#